data_68272e0764157cf17cb070efab79f900
#
_entry.id   68272e0764157cf17cb070efab79f900
#
_cell.length_a   1.000
_cell.length_b   1.000
_cell.length_c   1.000
_cell.angle_alpha   90.00
_cell.angle_beta   90.00
_cell.angle_gamma   90.00
#
_symmetry.space_group_name_H-M   'P 1'
#
loop_
_entity.id
_entity.type
_entity.pdbx_description
1 polymer ?
#
loop_
_entity_poly.entity_id
_entity_poly.type
_entity_poly.pdbx_seq_one_letter_code
_entity_poly.pdbx_strand_id
1 'polypeptide(L)'
;MRLVTFAVTGARRIGALVDGDRRIVDFVAADAAAGPAFSSMQALIEAGDPALDRAREIVAAAQRGGRGWIDPAAVKLVAPLPTPPQMRDFLCFEKHLIQAFTQIQRMRAAAAPDPDKARRELEKQGAYKPPPSWYERPSFYKPSRFAVCGTDQDVKWPDYSKTIDYELEFACVIGKGGRDITKDKARAHIFGYTIFNDLSARDEQSLEMLNNLGPGKGKDFDNSNPVGPCIVTADEIPDPYALQMIVRVNGEERGRGNSREMHWKYEDCIAFVARDETIHPGELFCSGTVGNGSGLEIGRYVEPGEVVELEVEKIGVLRNRIVR
;
A
#
# COMPACT_ATOMS: atom_id res chain seq x y z
N MET A 1 -8.33 -9.20 13.18
CA MET A 1 -9.59 -9.08 12.38
C MET A 1 -9.25 -8.58 10.97
N ARG A 2 -10.10 -8.88 9.98
CA ARG A 2 -9.98 -8.40 8.58
C ARG A 2 -11.08 -7.36 8.32
N LEU A 3 -10.72 -6.09 8.45
CA LEU A 3 -11.67 -4.96 8.41
C LEU A 3 -11.83 -4.42 7.00
N VAL A 4 -13.07 -4.18 6.57
CA VAL A 4 -13.42 -3.69 5.24
C VAL A 4 -14.33 -2.48 5.30
N THR A 5 -14.22 -1.63 4.27
CA THR A 5 -15.21 -0.61 3.93
C THR A 5 -15.88 -1.02 2.63
N PHE A 6 -17.20 -0.96 2.59
CA PHE A 6 -18.01 -1.36 1.43
C PHE A 6 -19.12 -0.34 1.15
N ALA A 7 -19.52 -0.29 -0.12
CA ALA A 7 -20.58 0.59 -0.57
C ALA A 7 -21.93 -0.14 -0.49
N VAL A 8 -22.92 0.50 0.13
CA VAL A 8 -24.33 0.06 0.17
C VAL A 8 -25.19 1.26 -0.22
N THR A 9 -26.00 1.14 -1.26
CA THR A 9 -27.03 2.11 -1.72
C THR A 9 -26.78 3.57 -1.25
N GLY A 10 -25.78 4.24 -1.81
CA GLY A 10 -25.48 5.66 -1.54
C GLY A 10 -24.69 5.95 -0.27
N ALA A 11 -24.30 4.94 0.52
CA ALA A 11 -23.52 5.10 1.74
C ALA A 11 -22.29 4.18 1.76
N ARG A 12 -21.29 4.52 2.55
CA ARG A 12 -20.19 3.63 2.92
C ARG A 12 -20.45 3.07 4.32
N ARG A 13 -20.19 1.79 4.50
CA ARG A 13 -20.30 1.09 5.79
C ARG A 13 -19.03 0.30 6.05
N ILE A 14 -18.80 -0.05 7.29
CA ILE A 14 -17.66 -0.85 7.71
C ILE A 14 -18.09 -2.16 8.34
N GLY A 15 -17.24 -3.16 8.20
CA GLY A 15 -17.48 -4.48 8.73
C GLY A 15 -16.22 -5.32 8.82
N ALA A 16 -16.39 -6.57 9.18
CA ALA A 16 -15.32 -7.55 9.22
C ALA A 16 -15.60 -8.72 8.27
N LEU A 17 -14.60 -9.10 7.47
CA LEU A 17 -14.57 -10.34 6.72
C LEU A 17 -14.35 -11.50 7.69
N VAL A 18 -15.15 -12.56 7.52
CA VAL A 18 -15.12 -13.76 8.36
C VAL A 18 -15.29 -15.02 7.50
N ASP A 19 -15.12 -16.20 8.11
CA ASP A 19 -15.32 -17.51 7.48
C ASP A 19 -14.47 -17.69 6.20
N GLY A 20 -13.22 -17.24 6.23
CA GLY A 20 -12.33 -17.29 5.06
C GLY A 20 -12.79 -16.34 3.94
N ASP A 21 -13.20 -15.14 4.33
CA ASP A 21 -13.66 -14.04 3.47
C ASP A 21 -14.99 -14.32 2.72
N ARG A 22 -15.72 -15.35 3.12
CA ARG A 22 -17.00 -15.71 2.49
C ARG A 22 -18.18 -14.88 2.95
N ARG A 23 -18.04 -14.14 4.06
CA ARG A 23 -19.09 -13.29 4.63
C ARG A 23 -18.52 -12.03 5.24
N ILE A 24 -19.32 -10.97 5.22
CA ILE A 24 -19.06 -9.74 5.95
C ILE A 24 -20.04 -9.64 7.12
N VAL A 25 -19.54 -9.31 8.30
CA VAL A 25 -20.37 -8.82 9.40
C VAL A 25 -20.39 -7.30 9.32
N ASP A 26 -21.51 -6.73 8.93
CA ASP A 26 -21.75 -5.29 8.93
C ASP A 26 -22.00 -4.83 10.37
N PHE A 27 -21.13 -4.02 10.92
CA PHE A 27 -21.18 -3.68 12.33
C PHE A 27 -22.49 -2.99 12.76
N VAL A 28 -22.96 -2.02 11.97
CA VAL A 28 -24.19 -1.27 12.29
C VAL A 28 -25.45 -2.10 12.08
N ALA A 29 -25.48 -3.01 11.08
CA ALA A 29 -26.60 -3.91 10.88
C ALA A 29 -26.63 -5.04 11.92
N ALA A 30 -25.48 -5.47 12.38
CA ALA A 30 -25.36 -6.50 13.42
C ALA A 30 -25.74 -5.94 14.79
N ASP A 31 -25.38 -4.69 15.08
CA ASP A 31 -25.65 -4.03 16.36
C ASP A 31 -26.12 -2.60 16.15
N ALA A 32 -27.39 -2.33 16.35
CA ALA A 32 -27.98 -0.98 16.24
C ALA A 32 -27.42 0.01 17.30
N ALA A 33 -26.80 -0.50 18.37
CA ALA A 33 -26.17 0.29 19.43
C ALA A 33 -24.65 0.45 19.24
N ALA A 34 -24.09 0.07 18.08
CA ALA A 34 -22.67 0.13 17.80
C ALA A 34 -22.06 1.54 18.01
N GLY A 35 -22.85 2.59 17.77
CA GLY A 35 -22.46 3.96 18.06
C GLY A 35 -21.60 4.62 17.01
N PRO A 36 -21.14 5.87 17.24
CA PRO A 36 -20.46 6.70 16.25
C PRO A 36 -19.08 6.16 15.81
N ALA A 37 -18.40 5.38 16.66
CA ALA A 37 -17.12 4.76 16.31
C ALA A 37 -17.22 3.84 15.08
N PHE A 38 -18.41 3.34 14.74
CA PHE A 38 -18.66 2.47 13.59
C PHE A 38 -19.21 3.20 12.37
N SER A 39 -19.21 4.53 12.37
CA SER A 39 -19.65 5.34 11.23
C SER A 39 -18.68 5.30 10.04
N SER A 40 -17.39 5.05 10.28
CA SER A 40 -16.35 4.93 9.28
C SER A 40 -15.13 4.16 9.81
N MET A 41 -14.25 3.69 8.92
CA MET A 41 -12.98 3.07 9.33
C MET A 41 -12.10 4.06 10.11
N GLN A 42 -12.07 5.33 9.70
CA GLN A 42 -11.33 6.36 10.42
C GLN A 42 -11.86 6.53 11.86
N ALA A 43 -13.19 6.59 12.03
CA ALA A 43 -13.78 6.71 13.36
C ALA A 43 -13.49 5.49 14.24
N LEU A 44 -13.46 4.29 13.66
CA LEU A 44 -13.10 3.06 14.37
C LEU A 44 -11.64 3.11 14.85
N ILE A 45 -10.73 3.52 13.98
CA ILE A 45 -9.30 3.64 14.32
C ILE A 45 -9.09 4.71 15.41
N GLU A 46 -9.72 5.87 15.28
CA GLU A 46 -9.61 6.97 16.25
C GLU A 46 -10.17 6.59 17.63
N ALA A 47 -11.22 5.77 17.68
CA ALA A 47 -11.81 5.29 18.92
C ALA A 47 -10.92 4.21 19.61
N GLY A 48 -9.92 3.65 18.92
CA GLY A 48 -8.87 2.81 19.48
C GLY A 48 -9.32 1.44 20.00
N ASP A 49 -8.57 0.89 20.94
CA ASP A 49 -8.76 -0.48 21.45
C ASP A 49 -10.19 -0.77 21.95
N PRO A 50 -10.89 0.13 22.70
CA PRO A 50 -12.26 -0.15 23.15
C PRO A 50 -13.23 -0.39 21.97
N ALA A 51 -13.10 0.36 20.87
CA ALA A 51 -13.94 0.16 19.70
C ALA A 51 -13.56 -1.13 18.94
N LEU A 52 -12.28 -1.47 18.88
CA LEU A 52 -11.83 -2.71 18.28
C LEU A 52 -12.31 -3.93 19.08
N ASP A 53 -12.30 -3.87 20.42
CA ASP A 53 -12.86 -4.92 21.28
C ASP A 53 -14.37 -5.05 21.08
N ARG A 54 -15.08 -3.91 20.96
CA ARG A 54 -16.51 -3.92 20.63
C ARG A 54 -16.77 -4.53 19.25
N ALA A 55 -15.93 -4.26 18.25
CA ALA A 55 -16.01 -4.91 16.94
C ALA A 55 -15.91 -6.43 17.04
N ARG A 56 -14.97 -6.94 17.87
CA ARG A 56 -14.81 -8.38 18.13
C ARG A 56 -16.06 -8.99 18.78
N GLU A 57 -16.64 -8.30 19.74
CA GLU A 57 -17.91 -8.74 20.37
C GLU A 57 -19.06 -8.82 19.38
N ILE A 58 -19.23 -7.79 18.50
CA ILE A 58 -20.24 -7.75 17.46
C ILE A 58 -20.08 -8.95 16.51
N VAL A 59 -18.84 -9.20 16.04
CA VAL A 59 -18.53 -10.35 15.18
C VAL A 59 -18.89 -11.66 15.88
N ALA A 60 -18.45 -11.84 17.12
CA ALA A 60 -18.72 -13.05 17.88
C ALA A 60 -20.24 -13.26 18.13
N ALA A 61 -21.00 -12.18 18.36
CA ALA A 61 -22.46 -12.27 18.51
C ALA A 61 -23.13 -12.64 17.17
N ALA A 62 -22.71 -12.05 16.04
CA ALA A 62 -23.20 -12.42 14.72
C ALA A 62 -22.94 -13.90 14.42
N GLN A 63 -21.76 -14.42 14.70
CA GLN A 63 -21.38 -15.82 14.51
C GLN A 63 -22.22 -16.81 15.35
N ARG A 64 -22.69 -16.42 16.52
CA ARG A 64 -23.57 -17.23 17.37
C ARG A 64 -25.04 -17.24 16.97
N GLY A 65 -25.39 -16.79 15.80
CA GLY A 65 -26.77 -16.76 15.29
C GLY A 65 -27.38 -15.35 15.23
N GLY A 66 -26.51 -14.32 15.26
CA GLY A 66 -26.90 -12.93 15.10
C GLY A 66 -27.25 -12.55 13.66
N ARG A 67 -27.45 -11.28 13.45
CA ARG A 67 -27.80 -10.62 12.18
C ARG A 67 -26.62 -9.81 11.63
N GLY A 68 -26.82 -9.12 10.52
CA GLY A 68 -25.83 -8.22 9.92
C GLY A 68 -24.90 -8.91 8.92
N TRP A 69 -25.29 -10.07 8.42
CA TRP A 69 -24.56 -10.80 7.40
C TRP A 69 -24.74 -10.19 6.01
N ILE A 70 -23.66 -10.04 5.29
CA ILE A 70 -23.63 -9.61 3.89
C ILE A 70 -22.75 -10.59 3.11
N ASP A 71 -23.21 -10.97 1.93
CA ASP A 71 -22.38 -11.65 0.94
C ASP A 71 -21.39 -10.62 0.34
N PRO A 72 -20.08 -10.84 0.40
CA PRO A 72 -19.11 -9.94 -0.24
C PRO A 72 -19.39 -9.68 -1.73
N ALA A 73 -19.94 -10.66 -2.45
CA ALA A 73 -20.31 -10.53 -3.86
C ALA A 73 -21.51 -9.59 -4.10
N ALA A 74 -22.33 -9.33 -3.06
CA ALA A 74 -23.49 -8.44 -3.14
C ALA A 74 -23.15 -6.96 -2.92
N VAL A 75 -21.91 -6.63 -2.58
CA VAL A 75 -21.47 -5.27 -2.29
C VAL A 75 -20.15 -4.95 -3.01
N LYS A 76 -19.89 -3.68 -3.23
CA LYS A 76 -18.59 -3.23 -3.74
C LYS A 76 -17.66 -2.88 -2.58
N LEU A 77 -16.57 -3.61 -2.43
CA LEU A 77 -15.49 -3.19 -1.54
C LEU A 77 -14.87 -1.91 -2.11
N VAL A 78 -14.57 -0.98 -1.23
CA VAL A 78 -13.80 0.23 -1.53
C VAL A 78 -12.50 0.20 -0.73
N ALA A 79 -11.61 1.17 -0.92
CA ALA A 79 -10.44 1.25 -0.05
C ALA A 79 -10.86 1.20 1.42
N PRO A 80 -10.21 0.39 2.27
CA PRO A 80 -10.60 0.26 3.68
C PRO A 80 -10.60 1.61 4.38
N LEU A 81 -9.65 2.48 4.00
CA LEU A 81 -9.52 3.86 4.46
C LEU A 81 -9.52 4.78 3.23
N PRO A 82 -10.71 5.21 2.73
CA PRO A 82 -10.84 5.87 1.43
C PRO A 82 -10.15 7.24 1.32
N THR A 83 -9.92 7.89 2.44
CA THR A 83 -9.20 9.17 2.50
C THR A 83 -8.42 9.23 3.80
N PRO A 84 -7.23 8.61 3.85
CA PRO A 84 -6.40 8.62 5.05
C PRO A 84 -6.01 10.07 5.42
N PRO A 85 -5.77 10.38 6.70
CA PRO A 85 -5.31 11.71 7.11
C PRO A 85 -4.02 12.13 6.41
N GLN A 86 -3.08 11.22 6.26
CA GLN A 86 -1.81 11.39 5.56
C GLN A 86 -1.32 10.05 5.02
N MET A 87 -0.56 10.10 3.92
CA MET A 87 0.18 8.96 3.40
C MET A 87 1.67 9.32 3.34
N ARG A 88 2.51 8.36 3.66
CA ARG A 88 3.96 8.44 3.48
C ARG A 88 4.42 7.15 2.84
N ASP A 89 5.01 7.26 1.68
CA ASP A 89 5.60 6.13 1.01
C ASP A 89 7.10 6.18 1.12
N PHE A 90 7.64 5.11 1.72
CA PHE A 90 9.05 5.00 2.06
C PHE A 90 9.81 4.23 0.98
N LEU A 91 11.13 4.23 1.09
CA LEU A 91 12.02 3.45 0.26
C LEU A 91 12.76 2.44 1.16
N CYS A 92 12.04 1.40 1.60
CA CYS A 92 12.54 0.49 2.64
C CYS A 92 13.33 -0.72 2.11
N PHE A 93 13.29 -1.01 0.80
CA PHE A 93 13.90 -2.22 0.24
C PHE A 93 15.14 -1.90 -0.59
N GLU A 94 16.30 -2.27 -0.08
CA GLU A 94 17.60 -2.09 -0.78
C GLU A 94 17.62 -2.76 -2.15
N LYS A 95 17.06 -3.97 -2.23
CA LYS A 95 17.03 -4.76 -3.47
C LYS A 95 16.26 -4.04 -4.58
N HIS A 96 15.09 -3.46 -4.27
CA HIS A 96 14.34 -2.65 -5.22
C HIS A 96 15.17 -1.46 -5.71
N LEU A 97 15.78 -0.72 -4.79
CA LEU A 97 16.59 0.43 -5.10
C LEU A 97 17.74 0.07 -6.08
N ILE A 98 18.45 -1.02 -5.80
CA ILE A 98 19.53 -1.51 -6.67
C ILE A 98 18.98 -1.90 -8.04
N GLN A 99 17.91 -2.70 -8.10
CA GLN A 99 17.35 -3.19 -9.36
C GLN A 99 16.77 -2.07 -10.22
N ALA A 100 15.94 -1.20 -9.65
CA ALA A 100 15.27 -0.11 -10.35
C ALA A 100 16.30 0.89 -10.91
N PHE A 101 17.23 1.36 -10.10
CA PHE A 101 18.22 2.33 -10.57
C PHE A 101 19.25 1.72 -11.52
N THR A 102 19.61 0.44 -11.38
CA THR A 102 20.41 -0.26 -12.37
C THR A 102 19.69 -0.32 -13.72
N GLN A 103 18.38 -0.60 -13.71
CA GLN A 103 17.58 -0.63 -14.95
C GLN A 103 17.45 0.77 -15.58
N ILE A 104 17.26 1.82 -14.77
CA ILE A 104 17.27 3.20 -15.26
C ILE A 104 18.62 3.54 -15.93
N GLN A 105 19.74 3.13 -15.33
CA GLN A 105 21.08 3.32 -15.94
C GLN A 105 21.18 2.58 -17.28
N ARG A 106 20.66 1.34 -17.39
CA ARG A 106 20.64 0.56 -18.64
C ARG A 106 19.80 1.26 -19.72
N MET A 107 18.62 1.76 -19.36
CA MET A 107 17.75 2.50 -20.28
C MET A 107 18.42 3.79 -20.79
N ARG A 108 19.09 4.54 -19.90
CA ARG A 108 19.86 5.73 -20.27
C ARG A 108 21.03 5.39 -21.19
N ALA A 109 21.76 4.32 -20.91
CA ALA A 109 22.84 3.85 -21.77
C ALA A 109 22.35 3.44 -23.15
N ALA A 110 21.19 2.78 -23.25
CA ALA A 110 20.58 2.41 -24.52
C ALA A 110 20.11 3.60 -25.36
N ALA A 111 19.74 4.72 -24.71
CA ALA A 111 19.32 5.97 -25.34
C ALA A 111 20.47 6.96 -25.62
N ALA A 112 21.71 6.61 -25.25
CA ALA A 112 22.86 7.48 -25.44
C ALA A 112 23.26 7.61 -26.92
N PRO A 113 23.95 8.69 -27.36
CA PRO A 113 24.43 8.84 -28.73
C PRO A 113 25.35 7.71 -29.23
N ASP A 114 26.10 7.06 -28.32
CA ASP A 114 26.89 5.83 -28.58
C ASP A 114 26.47 4.77 -27.52
N PRO A 115 25.42 3.99 -27.80
CA PRO A 115 24.89 3.00 -26.86
C PRO A 115 25.91 1.91 -26.49
N ASP A 116 26.73 1.49 -27.43
CA ASP A 116 27.71 0.42 -27.18
C ASP A 116 28.84 0.89 -26.24
N LYS A 117 29.29 2.12 -26.39
CA LYS A 117 30.24 2.73 -25.45
C LYS A 117 29.61 2.91 -24.08
N ALA A 118 28.42 3.47 -24.00
CA ALA A 118 27.72 3.70 -22.76
C ALA A 118 27.45 2.39 -22.00
N ARG A 119 27.05 1.31 -22.70
CA ARG A 119 26.87 -0.02 -22.11
C ARG A 119 28.17 -0.59 -21.55
N ARG A 120 29.28 -0.52 -22.29
CA ARG A 120 30.60 -0.98 -21.80
C ARG A 120 31.06 -0.20 -20.56
N GLU A 121 30.79 1.10 -20.49
CA GLU A 121 31.09 1.92 -19.32
C GLU A 121 30.22 1.51 -18.11
N LEU A 122 28.93 1.30 -18.33
CA LEU A 122 28.01 0.83 -17.28
C LEU A 122 28.41 -0.57 -16.75
N GLU A 123 28.79 -1.50 -17.63
CA GLU A 123 29.29 -2.83 -17.23
C GLU A 123 30.52 -2.76 -16.32
N LYS A 124 31.42 -1.80 -16.56
CA LYS A 124 32.59 -1.54 -15.68
C LYS A 124 32.20 -0.97 -14.31
N GLN A 125 31.13 -0.16 -14.25
CA GLN A 125 30.63 0.41 -13.00
C GLN A 125 29.90 -0.62 -12.14
N GLY A 126 29.30 -1.66 -12.77
CA GLY A 126 28.48 -2.68 -12.12
C GLY A 126 27.07 -2.15 -11.75
N ALA A 127 26.40 -2.89 -10.87
CA ALA A 127 25.08 -2.50 -10.38
C ALA A 127 25.10 -1.18 -9.59
N TYR A 128 23.97 -0.49 -9.61
CA TYR A 128 23.76 0.72 -8.81
C TYR A 128 24.07 0.45 -7.32
N LYS A 129 24.73 1.39 -6.70
CA LYS A 129 24.99 1.35 -5.25
C LYS A 129 24.18 2.46 -4.58
N PRO A 130 23.33 2.13 -3.59
CA PRO A 130 22.62 3.14 -2.83
C PRO A 130 23.58 4.15 -2.19
N PRO A 131 23.22 5.44 -2.12
CA PRO A 131 24.06 6.43 -1.48
C PRO A 131 24.15 6.16 0.03
N PRO A 132 25.26 6.51 0.71
CA PRO A 132 25.42 6.32 2.15
C PRO A 132 24.25 6.90 2.97
N SER A 133 23.70 8.04 2.56
CA SER A 133 22.56 8.69 3.21
C SER A 133 21.31 7.81 3.28
N TRP A 134 21.14 6.84 2.35
CA TRP A 134 20.04 5.90 2.40
C TRP A 134 20.16 4.92 3.59
N TYR A 135 21.39 4.59 4.00
CA TYR A 135 21.64 3.72 5.15
C TYR A 135 21.64 4.46 6.50
N GLU A 136 21.58 5.79 6.47
CA GLU A 136 21.60 6.61 7.70
C GLU A 136 20.20 6.84 8.26
N ARG A 137 19.17 6.92 7.41
CA ARG A 137 17.79 7.20 7.82
C ARG A 137 16.77 6.80 6.74
N PRO A 138 15.52 6.51 7.13
CA PRO A 138 14.43 6.32 6.18
C PRO A 138 14.20 7.58 5.34
N SER A 139 13.77 7.39 4.10
CA SER A 139 13.33 8.46 3.19
C SER A 139 11.92 8.17 2.71
N PHE A 140 11.11 9.20 2.52
CA PHE A 140 9.74 9.05 2.03
C PHE A 140 9.31 10.24 1.19
N TYR A 141 8.29 10.04 0.35
CA TYR A 141 7.50 11.10 -0.23
C TYR A 141 6.05 11.01 0.29
N LYS A 142 5.21 11.99 -0.05
CA LYS A 142 3.80 12.03 0.39
C LYS A 142 2.89 11.81 -0.82
N PRO A 143 2.38 10.58 -1.04
CA PRO A 143 1.37 10.32 -2.06
C PRO A 143 0.09 11.14 -1.84
N SER A 144 -0.62 11.43 -2.92
CA SER A 144 -1.90 12.12 -2.83
C SER A 144 -2.96 11.24 -2.13
N ARG A 145 -3.35 11.63 -0.93
CA ARG A 145 -4.42 10.96 -0.18
C ARG A 145 -5.79 10.97 -0.89
N PHE A 146 -5.96 11.83 -1.89
CA PHE A 146 -7.18 11.95 -2.68
C PHE A 146 -7.19 11.04 -3.92
N ALA A 147 -6.05 10.45 -4.26
CA ALA A 147 -5.92 9.49 -5.36
C ALA A 147 -6.13 8.03 -4.92
N VAL A 148 -6.60 7.80 -3.67
CA VAL A 148 -6.84 6.46 -3.13
C VAL A 148 -8.07 5.82 -3.78
N CYS A 149 -7.91 4.57 -4.22
CA CYS A 149 -9.01 3.71 -4.66
C CYS A 149 -8.92 2.32 -4.01
N GLY A 150 -9.97 1.53 -4.12
CA GLY A 150 -10.05 0.18 -3.56
C GLY A 150 -9.82 -0.92 -4.57
N THR A 151 -9.92 -2.17 -4.10
CA THR A 151 -9.89 -3.35 -4.97
C THR A 151 -11.05 -3.32 -5.97
N ASP A 152 -10.83 -3.88 -7.16
CA ASP A 152 -11.80 -3.96 -8.26
C ASP A 152 -12.32 -2.60 -8.77
N GLN A 153 -11.63 -1.50 -8.45
CA GLN A 153 -11.85 -0.21 -9.07
C GLN A 153 -10.92 -0.05 -10.27
N ASP A 154 -11.48 0.42 -11.39
CA ASP A 154 -10.68 0.74 -12.55
C ASP A 154 -9.76 1.93 -12.28
N VAL A 155 -8.55 1.88 -12.81
CA VAL A 155 -7.60 2.97 -12.80
C VAL A 155 -7.47 3.50 -14.21
N LYS A 156 -7.89 4.74 -14.44
CA LYS A 156 -7.78 5.37 -15.74
C LYS A 156 -6.33 5.72 -16.04
N TRP A 157 -5.84 5.27 -17.20
CA TRP A 157 -4.54 5.68 -17.74
C TRP A 157 -4.53 7.20 -17.97
N PRO A 158 -3.62 7.96 -17.38
CA PRO A 158 -3.58 9.41 -17.57
C PRO A 158 -3.12 9.75 -18.98
N ASP A 159 -3.84 10.68 -19.62
CA ASP A 159 -3.63 11.03 -21.04
C ASP A 159 -2.23 11.61 -21.34
N TYR A 160 -1.55 12.13 -20.30
CA TYR A 160 -0.20 12.70 -20.40
C TYR A 160 0.92 11.67 -20.36
N SER A 161 0.64 10.42 -19.98
CA SER A 161 1.66 9.37 -19.83
C SER A 161 1.56 8.30 -20.89
N LYS A 162 2.70 7.77 -21.29
CA LYS A 162 2.84 6.63 -22.22
C LYS A 162 3.23 5.34 -21.52
N THR A 163 3.60 5.39 -20.25
CA THR A 163 4.15 4.24 -19.53
C THR A 163 3.64 4.21 -18.10
N ILE A 164 2.73 3.28 -17.80
CA ILE A 164 2.24 3.02 -16.45
C ILE A 164 2.88 1.75 -15.90
N ASP A 165 3.25 1.80 -14.64
CA ASP A 165 3.86 0.70 -13.91
C ASP A 165 3.17 0.47 -12.57
N TYR A 166 3.27 -0.74 -12.07
CA TYR A 166 2.83 -1.15 -10.73
C TYR A 166 4.02 -1.18 -9.77
N GLU A 167 3.72 -1.03 -8.49
CA GLU A 167 4.68 -1.22 -7.40
C GLU A 167 4.03 -2.02 -6.27
N LEU A 168 4.56 -3.23 -6.03
CA LEU A 168 4.07 -4.15 -5.00
C LEU A 168 4.58 -3.73 -3.63
N GLU A 169 3.66 -3.27 -2.80
CA GLU A 169 3.93 -2.79 -1.45
C GLU A 169 2.92 -3.31 -0.45
N PHE A 170 3.28 -3.22 0.81
CA PHE A 170 2.31 -3.24 1.89
C PHE A 170 2.44 -1.97 2.73
N ALA A 171 1.44 -1.70 3.56
CA ALA A 171 1.43 -0.50 4.39
C ALA A 171 1.00 -0.85 5.81
N CYS A 172 1.56 -0.17 6.81
CA CYS A 172 0.99 -0.15 8.14
C CYS A 172 0.06 1.06 8.30
N VAL A 173 -1.01 0.85 9.05
CA VAL A 173 -1.99 1.87 9.44
C VAL A 173 -1.66 2.29 10.87
N ILE A 174 -1.49 3.58 11.10
CA ILE A 174 -1.28 4.12 12.45
C ILE A 174 -2.59 4.05 13.24
N GLY A 175 -2.58 3.43 14.40
CA GLY A 175 -3.74 3.34 15.29
C GLY A 175 -3.72 4.35 16.41
N LYS A 176 -2.53 4.59 16.97
CA LYS A 176 -2.35 5.52 18.06
C LYS A 176 -1.42 6.65 17.63
N GLY A 177 -1.93 7.86 17.67
CA GLY A 177 -1.14 9.06 17.40
C GLY A 177 -0.07 9.31 18.47
N GLY A 178 0.89 10.16 18.15
CA GLY A 178 1.93 10.55 19.10
C GLY A 178 3.03 11.38 18.45
N ARG A 179 3.89 11.92 19.30
CA ARG A 179 5.09 12.68 18.95
C ARG A 179 6.28 12.10 19.70
N ASP A 180 7.46 12.20 19.15
CA ASP A 180 8.72 11.73 19.76
C ASP A 180 8.67 10.24 20.19
N ILE A 181 8.05 9.43 19.34
CA ILE A 181 7.88 7.99 19.56
C ILE A 181 9.22 7.31 19.34
N THR A 182 9.71 6.60 20.36
CA THR A 182 10.95 5.83 20.26
C THR A 182 10.72 4.51 19.51
N LYS A 183 11.76 3.96 18.88
CA LYS A 183 11.68 2.73 18.07
C LYS A 183 11.10 1.54 18.86
N ASP A 184 11.48 1.38 20.10
CA ASP A 184 10.99 0.32 20.98
C ASP A 184 9.49 0.41 21.31
N LYS A 185 8.91 1.61 21.23
CA LYS A 185 7.47 1.87 21.45
C LYS A 185 6.66 1.93 20.16
N ALA A 186 7.30 2.10 19.02
CA ALA A 186 6.65 2.39 17.73
C ALA A 186 5.63 1.32 17.33
N ARG A 187 5.90 0.04 17.59
CA ARG A 187 5.01 -1.07 17.25
C ARG A 187 3.63 -0.96 17.90
N ALA A 188 3.56 -0.43 19.13
CA ALA A 188 2.29 -0.23 19.84
C ALA A 188 1.41 0.86 19.21
N HIS A 189 1.91 1.59 18.23
CA HIS A 189 1.17 2.60 17.47
C HIS A 189 0.56 2.06 16.18
N ILE A 190 0.83 0.80 15.81
CA ILE A 190 0.32 0.18 14.57
C ILE A 190 -1.05 -0.46 14.84
N PHE A 191 -2.07 -0.06 14.08
CA PHE A 191 -3.41 -0.64 14.09
C PHE A 191 -3.49 -1.94 13.31
N GLY A 192 -2.84 -1.99 12.15
CA GLY A 192 -2.88 -3.14 11.25
C GLY A 192 -2.15 -2.87 9.95
N TYR A 193 -2.35 -3.76 8.99
CA TYR A 193 -1.65 -3.77 7.72
C TYR A 193 -2.61 -3.92 6.55
N THR A 194 -2.25 -3.34 5.40
CA THR A 194 -3.00 -3.43 4.14
C THR A 194 -2.03 -3.49 2.97
N ILE A 195 -2.53 -3.75 1.75
CA ILE A 195 -1.71 -3.71 0.53
C ILE A 195 -1.81 -2.32 -0.08
N PHE A 196 -0.73 -1.85 -0.66
CA PHE A 196 -0.65 -0.60 -1.41
C PHE A 196 -0.02 -0.87 -2.79
N ASN A 197 -0.56 -0.24 -3.82
CA ASN A 197 0.02 -0.22 -5.16
C ASN A 197 0.39 1.22 -5.50
N ASP A 198 1.67 1.54 -5.55
CA ASP A 198 2.15 2.87 -5.91
C ASP A 198 2.27 3.00 -7.44
N LEU A 199 1.11 3.10 -8.11
CA LEU A 199 1.07 3.20 -9.57
C LEU A 199 1.84 4.42 -10.07
N SER A 200 2.68 4.19 -11.09
CA SER A 200 3.65 5.17 -11.56
C SER A 200 3.48 5.46 -13.04
N ALA A 201 3.29 6.72 -13.41
CA ALA A 201 3.51 7.22 -14.76
C ALA A 201 5.01 7.45 -14.95
N ARG A 202 5.75 6.42 -15.39
CA ARG A 202 7.22 6.37 -15.36
C ARG A 202 7.91 7.42 -16.21
N ASP A 203 7.34 7.76 -17.36
CA ASP A 203 7.87 8.79 -18.23
C ASP A 203 7.78 10.18 -17.55
N GLU A 204 6.65 10.52 -16.95
CA GLU A 204 6.48 11.76 -16.20
C GLU A 204 7.35 11.79 -14.94
N GLN A 205 7.33 10.72 -14.14
CA GLN A 205 8.20 10.58 -12.97
C GLN A 205 9.67 10.79 -13.31
N SER A 206 10.13 10.26 -14.46
CA SER A 206 11.52 10.39 -14.89
C SER A 206 11.91 11.84 -15.17
N LEU A 207 10.98 12.65 -15.71
CA LEU A 207 11.18 14.07 -15.94
C LEU A 207 11.21 14.87 -14.63
N GLU A 208 10.27 14.59 -13.73
CA GLU A 208 10.20 15.23 -12.41
C GLU A 208 11.47 15.00 -11.59
N MET A 209 12.00 13.77 -11.59
CA MET A 209 13.22 13.42 -10.86
C MET A 209 14.47 14.18 -11.35
N LEU A 210 14.47 14.67 -12.60
CA LEU A 210 15.57 15.54 -13.08
C LEU A 210 15.59 16.90 -12.39
N ASN A 211 14.47 17.35 -11.85
CA ASN A 211 14.36 18.61 -11.10
C ASN A 211 14.77 18.46 -9.62
N ASN A 212 15.14 17.24 -9.17
CA ASN A 212 15.53 16.92 -7.80
C ASN A 212 14.45 17.22 -6.75
N LEU A 213 13.17 17.24 -7.13
CA LEU A 213 12.06 17.53 -6.21
C LEU A 213 11.09 16.35 -6.07
N GLY A 214 10.94 15.52 -7.09
CA GLY A 214 9.90 14.52 -7.23
C GLY A 214 9.84 13.42 -6.20
N PRO A 215 8.95 12.41 -6.32
CA PRO A 215 7.92 12.33 -7.36
C PRO A 215 6.71 13.23 -7.03
N GLY A 216 5.99 13.63 -8.07
CA GLY A 216 4.77 14.44 -7.99
C GLY A 216 3.74 13.93 -8.97
N LYS A 217 3.57 14.60 -10.15
CA LYS A 217 2.56 14.26 -11.14
C LYS A 217 2.69 12.84 -11.71
N GLY A 218 3.90 12.28 -11.72
CA GLY A 218 4.16 10.90 -12.10
C GLY A 218 3.51 9.86 -11.17
N LYS A 219 3.06 10.27 -9.97
CA LYS A 219 2.38 9.43 -8.96
C LYS A 219 0.95 9.91 -8.66
N ASP A 220 0.65 11.19 -8.89
CA ASP A 220 -0.61 11.82 -8.48
C ASP A 220 -1.59 11.96 -9.66
N PHE A 221 -2.19 10.86 -10.09
CA PHE A 221 -3.36 10.84 -10.99
C PHE A 221 -4.53 10.12 -10.32
N ASP A 222 -5.73 10.31 -10.82
CA ASP A 222 -6.93 9.74 -10.19
C ASP A 222 -6.83 8.21 -10.07
N ASN A 223 -7.10 7.70 -8.88
CA ASN A 223 -6.99 6.29 -8.52
C ASN A 223 -5.56 5.70 -8.62
N SER A 224 -4.51 6.52 -8.63
CA SER A 224 -3.11 6.05 -8.69
C SER A 224 -2.64 5.30 -7.44
N ASN A 225 -3.39 5.41 -6.34
CA ASN A 225 -3.06 4.84 -5.04
C ASN A 225 -4.07 3.75 -4.61
N PRO A 226 -4.12 2.59 -5.27
CA PRO A 226 -4.95 1.48 -4.80
C PRO A 226 -4.51 0.99 -3.42
N VAL A 227 -5.48 0.85 -2.50
CA VAL A 227 -5.29 0.38 -1.12
C VAL A 227 -6.34 -0.68 -0.79
N GLY A 228 -5.94 -1.80 -0.22
CA GLY A 228 -6.88 -2.85 0.18
C GLY A 228 -6.29 -4.27 0.14
N PRO A 229 -7.13 -5.29 0.03
CA PRO A 229 -8.60 -5.27 0.01
C PRO A 229 -9.21 -4.97 1.38
N CYS A 230 -8.45 -5.14 2.46
CA CYS A 230 -8.87 -4.94 3.85
C CYS A 230 -7.71 -4.40 4.69
N ILE A 231 -8.00 -3.98 5.92
CA ILE A 231 -7.00 -3.82 6.98
C ILE A 231 -7.05 -5.07 7.84
N VAL A 232 -5.92 -5.76 7.98
CA VAL A 232 -5.75 -6.86 8.93
C VAL A 232 -5.14 -6.29 10.19
N THR A 233 -5.83 -6.45 11.33
CA THR A 233 -5.35 -5.89 12.61
C THR A 233 -4.02 -6.49 13.03
N ALA A 234 -3.20 -5.74 13.75
CA ALA A 234 -1.81 -6.09 14.06
C ALA A 234 -1.67 -7.40 14.87
N ASP A 235 -2.67 -7.75 15.68
CA ASP A 235 -2.72 -9.01 16.44
C ASP A 235 -2.82 -10.26 15.54
N GLU A 236 -3.40 -10.14 14.33
CA GLU A 236 -3.48 -11.24 13.35
C GLU A 236 -2.17 -11.40 12.54
N ILE A 237 -1.30 -10.40 12.56
CA ILE A 237 0.01 -10.41 11.89
C ILE A 237 1.09 -10.07 12.93
N PRO A 238 1.42 -11.01 13.85
CA PRO A 238 2.39 -10.75 14.90
C PRO A 238 3.81 -10.53 14.40
N ASP A 239 4.13 -11.07 13.20
CA ASP A 239 5.38 -10.78 12.48
C ASP A 239 5.08 -10.27 11.08
N PRO A 240 5.10 -8.95 10.85
CA PRO A 240 4.91 -8.36 9.52
C PRO A 240 6.15 -8.50 8.62
N TYR A 241 7.25 -9.02 9.14
CA TYR A 241 8.51 -9.17 8.42
C TYR A 241 8.79 -10.59 7.96
N ALA A 242 7.73 -11.37 7.72
CA ALA A 242 7.83 -12.74 7.21
C ALA A 242 6.80 -13.03 6.11
N LEU A 243 6.16 -11.98 5.55
CA LEU A 243 5.07 -12.10 4.58
C LEU A 243 5.61 -12.30 3.18
N GLN A 244 5.09 -13.32 2.47
CA GLN A 244 5.33 -13.47 1.04
C GLN A 244 4.51 -12.40 0.29
N MET A 245 5.13 -11.84 -0.75
CA MET A 245 4.53 -10.81 -1.59
C MET A 245 4.67 -11.22 -3.06
N ILE A 246 3.58 -11.17 -3.83
CA ILE A 246 3.54 -11.63 -5.22
C ILE A 246 2.79 -10.60 -6.06
N VAL A 247 3.32 -10.27 -7.24
CA VAL A 247 2.59 -9.51 -8.25
C VAL A 247 2.27 -10.39 -9.45
N ARG A 248 1.01 -10.30 -9.93
CA ARG A 248 0.56 -10.91 -11.18
C ARG A 248 -0.05 -9.85 -12.09
N VAL A 249 0.10 -10.06 -13.39
CA VAL A 249 -0.60 -9.27 -14.41
C VAL A 249 -1.32 -10.24 -15.33
N ASN A 250 -2.64 -10.12 -15.44
CA ASN A 250 -3.51 -11.08 -16.14
C ASN A 250 -3.29 -12.54 -15.67
N GLY A 251 -3.06 -12.74 -14.37
CA GLY A 251 -2.80 -14.05 -13.77
C GLY A 251 -1.36 -14.57 -13.93
N GLU A 252 -0.54 -13.94 -14.77
CA GLU A 252 0.89 -14.27 -14.92
C GLU A 252 1.68 -13.67 -13.76
N GLU A 253 2.43 -14.50 -13.01
CA GLU A 253 3.35 -13.99 -11.99
C GLU A 253 4.51 -13.25 -12.65
N ARG A 254 4.66 -11.95 -12.33
CA ARG A 254 5.73 -11.09 -12.83
C ARG A 254 6.81 -10.80 -11.81
N GLY A 255 6.52 -11.05 -10.53
CA GLY A 255 7.51 -10.85 -9.48
C GLY A 255 7.08 -11.41 -8.14
N ARG A 256 8.08 -11.66 -7.31
CA ARG A 256 7.93 -12.23 -5.96
C ARG A 256 9.01 -11.68 -5.04
N GLY A 257 8.61 -11.31 -3.85
CA GLY A 257 9.49 -10.86 -2.78
C GLY A 257 9.00 -11.30 -1.40
N ASN A 258 9.66 -10.81 -0.37
CA ASN A 258 9.26 -11.08 1.00
C ASN A 258 9.53 -9.84 1.88
N SER A 259 8.62 -9.52 2.76
CA SER A 259 8.75 -8.38 3.68
C SER A 259 9.96 -8.47 4.62
N ARG A 260 10.57 -9.66 4.77
CA ARG A 260 11.84 -9.83 5.53
C ARG A 260 12.99 -9.01 4.95
N GLU A 261 12.92 -8.72 3.63
CA GLU A 261 13.95 -7.97 2.91
C GLU A 261 13.90 -6.45 3.20
N MET A 262 12.91 -5.97 3.97
CA MET A 262 12.89 -4.57 4.44
C MET A 262 14.15 -4.26 5.24
N HIS A 263 14.94 -3.29 4.78
CA HIS A 263 16.05 -2.72 5.55
C HIS A 263 15.51 -1.82 6.66
N TRP A 264 14.70 -0.82 6.30
CA TRP A 264 14.00 0.05 7.24
C TRP A 264 12.69 -0.61 7.67
N LYS A 265 12.55 -0.93 8.96
CA LYS A 265 11.31 -1.49 9.51
C LYS A 265 10.31 -0.37 9.84
N TYR A 266 9.04 -0.68 9.99
CA TYR A 266 8.03 0.32 10.35
C TYR A 266 8.35 1.04 11.64
N GLU A 267 8.96 0.36 12.60
CA GLU A 267 9.42 0.95 13.84
C GLU A 267 10.49 2.03 13.62
N ASP A 268 11.37 1.85 12.63
CA ASP A 268 12.34 2.86 12.22
C ASP A 268 11.65 4.06 11.57
N CYS A 269 10.70 3.78 10.65
CA CYS A 269 9.94 4.78 9.93
C CYS A 269 9.08 5.64 10.89
N ILE A 270 8.36 5.00 11.82
CA ILE A 270 7.54 5.69 12.83
C ILE A 270 8.42 6.55 13.72
N ALA A 271 9.51 6.00 14.26
CA ALA A 271 10.42 6.74 15.11
C ALA A 271 11.08 7.91 14.38
N PHE A 272 11.39 7.75 13.11
CA PHE A 272 11.97 8.81 12.28
C PHE A 272 10.98 9.96 12.05
N VAL A 273 9.76 9.64 11.63
CA VAL A 273 8.71 10.65 11.33
C VAL A 273 8.26 11.36 12.60
N ALA A 274 8.10 10.61 13.69
CA ALA A 274 7.55 11.17 14.95
C ALA A 274 8.50 12.13 15.66
N ARG A 275 9.75 12.29 15.22
CA ARG A 275 10.68 13.28 15.78
C ARG A 275 10.19 14.69 15.47
N ASP A 276 9.83 15.44 16.50
CA ASP A 276 9.27 16.80 16.40
C ASP A 276 8.04 16.91 15.49
N GLU A 277 7.44 15.79 15.06
CA GLU A 277 6.21 15.73 14.27
C GLU A 277 5.17 14.84 14.97
N THR A 278 3.91 15.29 15.03
CA THR A 278 2.82 14.45 15.53
C THR A 278 2.27 13.61 14.39
N ILE A 279 2.29 12.29 14.56
CA ILE A 279 1.56 11.36 13.68
C ILE A 279 0.16 11.12 14.22
N HIS A 280 -0.80 10.80 13.35
CA HIS A 280 -2.21 10.70 13.70
C HIS A 280 -2.80 9.32 13.38
N PRO A 281 -3.84 8.87 14.10
CA PRO A 281 -4.57 7.65 13.77
C PRO A 281 -5.09 7.68 12.32
N GLY A 282 -4.96 6.58 11.61
CA GLY A 282 -5.36 6.45 10.20
C GLY A 282 -4.29 6.85 9.18
N GLU A 283 -3.14 7.40 9.58
CA GLU A 283 -2.05 7.63 8.63
C GLU A 283 -1.53 6.30 8.06
N LEU A 284 -1.23 6.29 6.75
CA LEU A 284 -0.64 5.14 6.07
C LEU A 284 0.86 5.34 5.90
N PHE A 285 1.64 4.38 6.37
CA PHE A 285 3.07 4.28 6.16
C PHE A 285 3.32 3.11 5.19
N CYS A 286 3.53 3.42 3.92
CA CYS A 286 3.77 2.45 2.87
C CYS A 286 5.24 2.05 2.84
N SER A 287 5.53 0.80 2.49
CA SER A 287 6.87 0.22 2.67
C SER A 287 7.89 0.66 1.62
N GLY A 288 7.43 1.20 0.51
CA GLY A 288 8.20 1.14 -0.72
C GLY A 288 8.15 -0.24 -1.35
N THR A 289 8.46 -0.29 -2.62
CA THR A 289 8.36 -1.49 -3.45
C THR A 289 9.30 -2.59 -2.95
N VAL A 290 8.79 -3.81 -2.77
CA VAL A 290 9.63 -5.00 -2.52
C VAL A 290 10.48 -5.32 -3.75
N GLY A 291 11.70 -5.86 -3.55
CA GLY A 291 12.54 -6.29 -4.69
C GLY A 291 11.82 -7.30 -5.60
N ASN A 292 11.92 -7.14 -6.89
CA ASN A 292 11.15 -7.77 -7.96
C ASN A 292 9.65 -7.36 -7.99
N GLY A 293 9.29 -6.28 -7.35
CA GLY A 293 7.90 -5.84 -7.16
C GLY A 293 7.39 -4.86 -8.22
N SER A 294 8.21 -4.42 -9.17
CA SER A 294 7.79 -3.45 -10.19
C SER A 294 8.17 -3.88 -11.61
N GLY A 295 7.40 -3.39 -12.59
CA GLY A 295 7.71 -3.57 -14.00
C GLY A 295 9.01 -2.88 -14.42
N LEU A 296 9.36 -1.77 -13.76
CA LEU A 296 10.63 -1.05 -14.00
C LEU A 296 11.84 -1.96 -13.81
N GLU A 297 11.86 -2.79 -12.76
CA GLU A 297 12.98 -3.68 -12.45
C GLU A 297 13.26 -4.71 -13.55
N ILE A 298 12.21 -5.13 -14.27
CA ILE A 298 12.28 -6.15 -15.33
C ILE A 298 12.12 -5.56 -16.74
N GLY A 299 11.90 -4.23 -16.86
CA GLY A 299 11.66 -3.56 -18.13
C GLY A 299 10.34 -3.96 -18.80
N ARG A 300 9.31 -4.39 -18.04
CA ARG A 300 8.02 -4.86 -18.54
C ARG A 300 6.87 -4.18 -17.81
N TYR A 301 6.32 -3.17 -18.42
CA TYR A 301 5.25 -2.34 -17.88
C TYR A 301 3.86 -2.95 -18.12
N VAL A 302 2.81 -2.30 -17.62
CA VAL A 302 1.43 -2.68 -17.89
C VAL A 302 0.92 -2.06 -19.18
N GLU A 303 -0.09 -2.71 -19.78
CA GLU A 303 -0.80 -2.23 -20.95
C GLU A 303 -2.27 -1.93 -20.62
N PRO A 304 -2.94 -1.03 -21.36
CA PRO A 304 -4.37 -0.79 -21.18
C PRO A 304 -5.20 -2.07 -21.34
N GLY A 305 -6.11 -2.30 -20.39
CA GLY A 305 -6.96 -3.48 -20.31
C GLY A 305 -6.41 -4.56 -19.37
N GLU A 306 -5.14 -4.51 -19.01
CA GLU A 306 -4.53 -5.48 -18.10
C GLU A 306 -5.03 -5.32 -16.66
N VAL A 307 -5.03 -6.44 -15.95
CA VAL A 307 -5.41 -6.54 -14.54
C VAL A 307 -4.15 -6.80 -13.73
N VAL A 308 -3.85 -5.91 -12.80
CA VAL A 308 -2.76 -6.04 -11.83
C VAL A 308 -3.31 -6.62 -10.53
N GLU A 309 -2.67 -7.65 -10.01
CA GLU A 309 -2.99 -8.30 -8.75
C GLU A 309 -1.76 -8.28 -7.85
N LEU A 310 -1.87 -7.64 -6.70
CA LEU A 310 -0.87 -7.63 -5.64
C LEU A 310 -1.35 -8.50 -4.50
N GLU A 311 -0.63 -9.58 -4.22
CA GLU A 311 -0.92 -10.50 -3.12
C GLU A 311 0.12 -10.29 -2.01
N VAL A 312 -0.37 -10.14 -0.78
CA VAL A 312 0.46 -10.17 0.42
C VAL A 312 -0.12 -11.21 1.37
N GLU A 313 0.74 -12.14 1.78
CA GLU A 313 0.36 -13.23 2.67
C GLU A 313 -0.39 -12.70 3.90
N LYS A 314 -1.46 -13.40 4.33
CA LYS A 314 -2.41 -13.03 5.41
C LYS A 314 -3.26 -11.80 5.14
N ILE A 315 -2.92 -10.92 4.19
CA ILE A 315 -3.72 -9.74 3.86
C ILE A 315 -4.70 -10.04 2.72
N GLY A 316 -4.26 -10.75 1.68
CA GLY A 316 -5.09 -11.12 0.55
C GLY A 316 -4.59 -10.54 -0.77
N VAL A 317 -5.52 -10.20 -1.66
CA VAL A 317 -5.22 -9.71 -3.01
C VAL A 317 -5.88 -8.36 -3.27
N LEU A 318 -5.09 -7.37 -3.62
CA LEU A 318 -5.52 -6.08 -4.15
C LEU A 318 -5.48 -6.17 -5.67
N ARG A 319 -6.62 -5.94 -6.34
CA ARG A 319 -6.77 -6.13 -7.77
C ARG A 319 -7.34 -4.88 -8.43
N ASN A 320 -6.72 -4.42 -9.51
CA ASN A 320 -7.18 -3.29 -10.27
C ASN A 320 -6.96 -3.50 -11.77
N ARG A 321 -7.93 -3.04 -12.59
CA ARG A 321 -7.81 -3.01 -14.03
C ARG A 321 -7.32 -1.63 -14.46
N ILE A 322 -6.36 -1.59 -15.38
CA ILE A 322 -5.88 -0.35 -16.00
C ILE A 322 -6.71 -0.10 -17.27
N VAL A 323 -7.41 1.03 -17.36
CA VAL A 323 -8.30 1.36 -18.48
C VAL A 323 -7.89 2.67 -19.14
N ARG A 324 -8.21 2.83 -20.44
CA ARG A 324 -8.06 4.11 -21.15
C ARG A 324 -9.27 5.00 -21.05
#